data_9919144a457c846bc8721d5aab602913
#
_entry.id   9919144a457c846bc8721d5aab602913
#
_cell.length_a   1.000
_cell.length_b   1.000
_cell.length_c   1.000
_cell.angle_alpha   90.00
_cell.angle_beta   90.00
_cell.angle_gamma   90.00
#
_symmetry.space_group_name_H-M   'P 1'
#
loop_
_entity.id
_entity.type
_entity.pdbx_description
1 polymer ?
#
loop_
_entity_poly.entity_id
_entity_poly.type
_entity_poly.pdbx_seq_one_letter_code
_entity_poly.pdbx_strand_id
1 'polypeptide(L)'
;MCIRDSLNSLIEASVKFSFKLNIGCPKKYGPSTNILKWSKENKAKLKIFYDPKLAIKNSDVIITDKVVSMNDRVNKKKKKVHFEKFKINKQLIKLAKNNAIFLHCLPRGDEVSEDVFLGKNSKVWTQASNRVHVQKSILLYCLEKLR
;
A
#
# COMPACT_ATOMS: atom_id res chain seq x y z
N MET A 1 -7.90 8.00 6.75
CA MET A 1 -7.54 6.59 6.94
C MET A 1 -6.08 6.54 7.33
N CYS A 2 -5.69 5.82 8.34
CA CYS A 2 -4.29 5.78 8.80
C CYS A 2 -3.52 4.77 7.94
N ILE A 3 -2.24 5.04 7.62
CA ILE A 3 -1.35 4.08 6.93
C ILE A 3 -1.45 2.67 7.54
N ARG A 4 -1.60 2.58 8.85
CA ARG A 4 -1.74 1.30 9.55
C ARG A 4 -3.01 0.53 9.17
N ASP A 5 -4.13 1.21 8.97
CA ASP A 5 -5.41 0.55 8.69
C ASP A 5 -5.43 -0.04 7.28
N SER A 6 -4.94 0.71 6.29
CA SER A 6 -4.76 0.21 4.93
C SER A 6 -3.78 -0.96 4.88
N LEU A 7 -2.69 -0.88 5.64
CA LEU A 7 -1.69 -1.94 5.71
C LEU A 7 -2.24 -3.21 6.36
N ASN A 8 -3.02 -3.10 7.44
CA ASN A 8 -3.63 -4.25 8.09
C ASN A 8 -4.57 -4.98 7.14
N SER A 9 -5.46 -4.25 6.45
CA SER A 9 -6.36 -4.82 5.45
C SER A 9 -5.59 -5.50 4.30
N LEU A 10 -4.45 -4.94 3.89
CA LEU A 10 -3.61 -5.55 2.85
C LEU A 10 -2.92 -6.83 3.35
N ILE A 11 -2.52 -6.90 4.61
CA ILE A 11 -1.98 -8.11 5.23
C ILE A 11 -3.05 -9.20 5.26
N GLU A 12 -4.28 -8.88 5.68
CA GLU A 12 -5.41 -9.81 5.67
C GLU A 12 -5.73 -10.29 4.25
N ALA A 13 -5.76 -9.38 3.29
CA ALA A 13 -5.95 -9.72 1.88
C ALA A 13 -4.86 -10.65 1.35
N SER A 14 -3.60 -10.50 1.79
CA SER A 14 -2.50 -11.35 1.36
C SER A 14 -2.69 -12.82 1.76
N VAL A 15 -3.33 -13.05 2.90
CA VAL A 15 -3.73 -14.40 3.34
C VAL A 15 -4.87 -14.94 2.48
N LYS A 16 -5.95 -14.14 2.37
CA LYS A 16 -7.17 -14.56 1.66
C LYS A 16 -6.93 -14.84 0.17
N PHE A 17 -6.09 -14.05 -0.47
CA PHE A 17 -5.75 -14.17 -1.90
C PHE A 17 -4.40 -14.85 -2.16
N SER A 18 -3.72 -15.34 -1.12
CA SER A 18 -2.49 -16.15 -1.21
C SER A 18 -1.32 -15.50 -1.96
N PHE A 19 -1.17 -14.17 -1.92
CA PHE A 19 -0.04 -13.48 -2.53
C PHE A 19 1.09 -13.19 -1.53
N LYS A 20 2.30 -12.97 -2.05
CA LYS A 20 3.45 -12.53 -1.26
C LYS A 20 3.37 -11.03 -1.03
N LEU A 21 3.54 -10.59 0.22
CA LEU A 21 3.52 -9.17 0.59
C LEU A 21 4.87 -8.75 1.17
N ASN A 22 5.55 -7.82 0.49
CA ASN A 22 6.72 -7.15 1.00
C ASN A 22 6.32 -5.78 1.55
N ILE A 23 6.62 -5.49 2.81
CA ILE A 23 6.34 -4.23 3.45
C ILE A 23 7.64 -3.45 3.60
N GLY A 24 7.74 -2.29 2.94
CA GLY A 24 8.83 -1.33 3.12
C GLY A 24 8.39 -0.20 4.06
N CYS A 25 9.00 -0.08 5.25
CA CYS A 25 8.67 0.98 6.20
C CYS A 25 9.83 1.29 7.13
N PRO A 26 9.93 2.51 7.70
CA PRO A 26 10.86 2.79 8.78
C PRO A 26 10.52 1.94 10.02
N LYS A 27 11.53 1.49 10.76
CA LYS A 27 11.36 0.60 11.94
C LYS A 27 10.26 1.07 12.92
N LYS A 28 10.16 2.38 13.13
CA LYS A 28 9.18 2.99 14.06
C LYS A 28 7.72 2.91 13.57
N TYR A 29 7.50 2.65 12.27
CA TYR A 29 6.19 2.73 11.62
C TYR A 29 5.72 1.40 11.01
N GLY A 30 6.28 0.30 11.48
CA GLY A 30 5.86 -1.05 11.06
C GLY A 30 4.45 -1.42 11.49
N PRO A 31 3.95 -2.57 11.01
CA PRO A 31 2.69 -3.15 11.46
C PRO A 31 2.66 -3.37 12.96
N SER A 32 1.47 -3.37 13.56
CA SER A 32 1.31 -3.66 14.99
C SER A 32 1.65 -5.12 15.31
N THR A 33 2.05 -5.38 16.56
CA THR A 33 2.33 -6.73 17.04
C THR A 33 1.15 -7.68 16.86
N ASN A 34 -0.07 -7.18 17.05
CA ASN A 34 -1.29 -7.99 16.93
C ASN A 34 -1.50 -8.50 15.50
N ILE A 35 -1.39 -7.62 14.48
CA ILE A 35 -1.56 -8.05 13.10
C ILE A 35 -0.41 -8.96 12.63
N LEU A 36 0.80 -8.78 13.16
CA LEU A 36 1.94 -9.66 12.88
C LEU A 36 1.74 -11.04 13.48
N LYS A 37 1.23 -11.13 14.71
CA LYS A 37 0.86 -12.41 15.35
C LYS A 37 -0.20 -13.11 14.51
N TRP A 38 -1.29 -12.41 14.19
CA TRP A 38 -2.37 -12.93 13.37
C TRP A 38 -1.85 -13.42 11.99
N SER A 39 -0.99 -12.64 11.34
CA SER A 39 -0.44 -13.00 10.03
C SER A 39 0.42 -14.28 10.08
N LYS A 40 1.17 -14.48 11.17
CA LYS A 40 1.96 -15.68 11.39
C LYS A 40 1.06 -16.91 11.61
N GLU A 41 0.03 -16.77 12.46
CA GLU A 41 -0.96 -17.83 12.72
C GLU A 41 -1.70 -18.25 11.45
N ASN A 42 -1.97 -17.30 10.56
CA ASN A 42 -2.62 -17.53 9.26
C ASN A 42 -1.66 -17.80 8.10
N LYS A 43 -0.37 -18.10 8.39
CA LYS A 43 0.65 -18.48 7.41
C LYS A 43 0.82 -17.47 6.27
N ALA A 44 0.68 -16.16 6.54
CA ALA A 44 0.88 -15.10 5.58
C ALA A 44 2.31 -15.14 4.99
N LYS A 45 2.44 -15.01 3.67
CA LYS A 45 3.74 -14.89 3.00
C LYS A 45 4.24 -13.44 3.07
N LEU A 46 4.55 -12.99 4.29
CA LEU A 46 4.88 -11.61 4.64
C LEU A 46 6.37 -11.43 4.90
N LYS A 47 6.96 -10.34 4.38
CA LYS A 47 8.31 -9.89 4.74
C LYS A 47 8.33 -8.38 4.99
N ILE A 48 9.09 -7.95 6.01
CA ILE A 48 9.25 -6.54 6.37
C ILE A 48 10.68 -6.12 6.06
N PHE A 49 10.83 -5.00 5.37
CA PHE A 49 12.09 -4.41 4.99
C PHE A 49 12.19 -2.97 5.49
N TYR A 50 13.35 -2.62 6.02
CA TYR A 50 13.67 -1.25 6.45
C TYR A 50 14.49 -0.49 5.40
N ASP A 51 14.72 -1.13 4.26
CA ASP A 51 15.27 -0.56 3.04
C ASP A 51 14.22 -0.68 1.91
N PRO A 52 13.78 0.43 1.32
CA PRO A 52 12.79 0.42 0.24
C PRO A 52 13.28 -0.32 -1.00
N LYS A 53 14.58 -0.33 -1.27
CA LYS A 53 15.16 -1.05 -2.42
C LYS A 53 14.93 -2.55 -2.32
N LEU A 54 15.08 -3.11 -1.11
CA LEU A 54 14.83 -4.53 -0.87
C LEU A 54 13.34 -4.89 -0.91
N ALA A 55 12.49 -3.97 -0.43
CA ALA A 55 11.05 -4.18 -0.43
C ALA A 55 10.48 -4.27 -1.85
N ILE A 56 10.95 -3.39 -2.76
CA ILE A 56 10.41 -3.27 -4.13
C ILE A 56 11.01 -4.24 -5.13
N LYS A 57 12.17 -4.84 -4.81
CA LYS A 57 12.91 -5.70 -5.73
C LYS A 57 12.04 -6.85 -6.27
N ASN A 58 11.97 -6.93 -7.60
CA ASN A 58 11.21 -7.96 -8.34
C ASN A 58 9.70 -8.01 -8.01
N SER A 59 9.12 -6.90 -7.53
CA SER A 59 7.68 -6.81 -7.28
C SER A 59 6.88 -6.72 -8.58
N ASP A 60 5.69 -7.32 -8.59
CA ASP A 60 4.71 -7.22 -9.69
C ASP A 60 3.80 -6.00 -9.51
N VAL A 61 3.51 -5.64 -8.24
CA VAL A 61 2.64 -4.53 -7.87
C VAL A 61 3.32 -3.71 -6.79
N ILE A 62 3.34 -2.40 -6.96
CA ILE A 62 3.88 -1.44 -6.01
C ILE A 62 2.71 -0.59 -5.52
N ILE A 63 2.49 -0.59 -4.21
CA ILE A 63 1.44 0.19 -3.58
C ILE A 63 2.06 1.16 -2.59
N THR A 64 1.72 2.42 -2.70
CA THR A 64 2.00 3.41 -1.65
C THR A 64 0.71 4.02 -1.13
N ASP A 65 0.75 4.42 0.14
CA ASP A 65 -0.31 5.18 0.78
C ASP A 65 0.23 6.53 1.23
N LYS A 66 -0.64 7.47 1.52
CA LYS A 66 -0.28 8.80 1.97
C LYS A 66 0.46 8.76 3.30
N VAL A 67 1.69 9.27 3.34
CA VAL A 67 2.54 9.27 4.55
C VAL A 67 1.93 10.07 5.68
N VAL A 68 1.32 11.21 5.37
CA VAL A 68 0.67 12.09 6.35
C VAL A 68 -0.83 12.11 6.08
N SER A 69 -1.61 11.47 6.96
CA SER A 69 -3.07 11.51 6.91
C SER A 69 -3.60 12.91 7.29
N MET A 70 -4.79 13.25 6.79
CA MET A 70 -5.48 14.49 7.21
C MET A 70 -5.76 14.52 8.71
N ASN A 71 -5.93 13.37 9.33
CA ASN A 71 -6.20 13.22 10.77
C ASN A 71 -4.93 13.07 11.62
N ASP A 72 -3.74 13.11 11.04
CA ASP A 72 -2.48 13.06 11.79
C ASP A 72 -2.30 14.35 12.60
N ARG A 73 -2.63 14.31 13.90
CA ARG A 73 -2.46 15.41 14.84
C ARG A 73 -1.02 15.59 15.31
N VAL A 74 -0.14 14.59 15.12
CA VAL A 74 1.20 14.54 15.70
C VAL A 74 2.27 14.68 14.62
N ASN A 75 3.09 15.76 14.75
CA ASN A 75 4.42 15.93 14.15
C ASN A 75 4.58 15.49 12.67
N LYS A 76 3.76 16.07 11.79
CA LYS A 76 3.80 15.85 10.33
C LYS A 76 5.22 15.96 9.75
N LYS A 77 6.02 16.94 10.22
CA LYS A 77 7.42 17.15 9.77
C LYS A 77 8.31 15.96 10.13
N LYS A 78 8.28 15.48 11.37
CA LYS A 78 9.10 14.31 11.81
C LYS A 78 8.75 13.05 11.04
N LYS A 79 7.47 12.81 10.77
CA LYS A 79 7.03 11.65 10.00
C LYS A 79 7.54 11.71 8.55
N LYS A 80 7.45 12.87 7.89
CA LYS A 80 7.99 13.07 6.53
C LYS A 80 9.49 12.73 6.46
N VAL A 81 10.30 13.22 7.41
CA VAL A 81 11.74 12.91 7.46
C VAL A 81 12.02 11.41 7.55
N HIS A 82 11.28 10.67 8.38
CA HIS A 82 11.47 9.22 8.49
C HIS A 82 11.12 8.47 7.20
N PHE A 83 10.16 8.98 6.42
CA PHE A 83 9.71 8.35 5.17
C PHE A 83 10.42 8.87 3.92
N GLU A 84 11.31 9.86 4.02
CA GLU A 84 11.97 10.48 2.85
C GLU A 84 12.64 9.43 1.94
N LYS A 85 13.39 8.50 2.51
CA LYS A 85 14.03 7.43 1.74
C LYS A 85 13.05 6.42 1.11
N PHE A 86 11.80 6.40 1.58
CA PHE A 86 10.73 5.52 1.05
C PHE A 86 9.91 6.19 -0.04
N LYS A 87 10.23 7.43 -0.42
CA LYS A 87 9.59 8.13 -1.52
C LYS A 87 9.80 7.35 -2.81
N ILE A 88 8.69 7.02 -3.47
CA ILE A 88 8.72 6.29 -4.74
C ILE A 88 9.09 7.25 -5.87
N ASN A 89 10.15 6.91 -6.58
CA ASN A 89 10.67 7.63 -7.73
C ASN A 89 11.07 6.65 -8.84
N LYS A 90 11.48 7.17 -10.01
CA LYS A 90 11.93 6.35 -11.15
C LYS A 90 13.04 5.36 -10.80
N GLN A 91 13.97 5.74 -9.91
CA GLN A 91 15.10 4.87 -9.54
C GLN A 91 14.62 3.65 -8.75
N LEU A 92 13.68 3.84 -7.82
CA LEU A 92 13.09 2.73 -7.06
C LEU A 92 12.22 1.84 -7.95
N ILE A 93 11.36 2.42 -8.79
CA ILE A 93 10.48 1.66 -9.69
C ILE A 93 11.27 0.72 -10.61
N LYS A 94 12.45 1.13 -11.09
CA LYS A 94 13.32 0.29 -11.93
C LYS A 94 13.80 -1.00 -11.26
N LEU A 95 13.72 -1.11 -9.95
CA LEU A 95 14.08 -2.33 -9.21
C LEU A 95 12.95 -3.38 -9.18
N ALA A 96 11.75 -2.98 -9.51
CA ALA A 96 10.62 -3.88 -9.70
C ALA A 96 10.69 -4.57 -11.07
N LYS A 97 9.76 -5.45 -11.37
CA LYS A 97 9.66 -6.07 -12.69
C LYS A 97 9.29 -5.01 -13.76
N ASN A 98 9.72 -5.22 -15.00
CA ASN A 98 9.49 -4.26 -16.09
C ASN A 98 7.98 -3.97 -16.35
N ASN A 99 7.14 -4.95 -16.10
CA ASN A 99 5.68 -4.88 -16.23
C ASN A 99 4.97 -4.57 -14.90
N ALA A 100 5.70 -4.24 -13.84
CA ALA A 100 5.12 -3.91 -12.55
C ALA A 100 4.18 -2.71 -12.66
N ILE A 101 3.01 -2.82 -12.03
CA ILE A 101 2.06 -1.72 -11.95
C ILE A 101 2.23 -0.92 -10.65
N PHE A 102 1.92 0.37 -10.73
CA PHE A 102 1.94 1.28 -9.58
C PHE A 102 0.52 1.69 -9.19
N LEU A 103 0.24 1.59 -7.89
CA LEU A 103 -1.04 1.95 -7.26
C LEU A 103 -0.82 2.98 -6.15
N HIS A 104 -1.74 3.93 -6.02
CA HIS A 104 -1.72 4.94 -4.96
C HIS A 104 -3.13 5.45 -4.69
N CYS A 105 -3.41 5.76 -3.44
CA CYS A 105 -4.64 6.45 -3.09
C CYS A 105 -4.64 7.92 -3.54
N LEU A 106 -5.81 8.51 -3.69
CA LEU A 106 -5.99 9.93 -3.97
C LEU A 106 -6.43 10.67 -2.69
N PRO A 107 -6.01 11.93 -2.52
CA PRO A 107 -5.08 12.72 -3.33
C PRO A 107 -3.61 12.37 -3.07
N ARG A 108 -2.76 12.54 -4.10
CA ARG A 108 -1.31 12.38 -3.98
C ARG A 108 -0.68 13.41 -3.02
N GLY A 109 0.35 13.00 -2.30
CA GLY A 109 1.26 13.88 -1.56
C GLY A 109 2.70 13.78 -2.10
N ASP A 110 3.68 14.03 -1.23
CA ASP A 110 5.11 14.04 -1.58
C ASP A 110 5.73 12.63 -1.62
N GLU A 111 4.99 11.60 -1.23
CA GLU A 111 5.45 10.21 -1.11
C GLU A 111 5.72 9.51 -2.44
N VAL A 112 5.32 10.11 -3.55
CA VAL A 112 5.60 9.63 -4.91
C VAL A 112 5.91 10.78 -5.84
N SER A 113 6.89 10.60 -6.71
CA SER A 113 7.23 11.57 -7.74
C SER A 113 6.17 11.61 -8.85
N GLU A 114 6.01 12.77 -9.48
CA GLU A 114 4.99 12.99 -10.50
C GLU A 114 5.15 12.08 -11.72
N ASP A 115 6.37 11.87 -12.14
CA ASP A 115 6.74 11.03 -13.28
C ASP A 115 6.41 9.54 -13.08
N VAL A 116 6.39 9.06 -11.83
CA VAL A 116 5.90 7.72 -11.48
C VAL A 116 4.37 7.71 -11.40
N PHE A 117 3.79 8.73 -10.76
CA PHE A 117 2.35 8.84 -10.56
C PHE A 117 1.58 8.94 -11.89
N LEU A 118 2.13 9.67 -12.87
CA LEU A 118 1.56 9.83 -14.23
C LEU A 118 2.19 8.87 -15.25
N GLY A 119 3.12 8.02 -14.81
CA GLY A 119 3.86 7.11 -15.71
C GLY A 119 2.98 6.03 -16.33
N LYS A 120 3.47 5.43 -17.42
CA LYS A 120 2.75 4.40 -18.20
C LYS A 120 2.29 3.18 -17.40
N ASN A 121 3.02 2.84 -16.35
CA ASN A 121 2.71 1.70 -15.48
C ASN A 121 1.81 2.08 -14.29
N SER A 122 1.47 3.36 -14.15
CA SER A 122 0.53 3.83 -13.12
C SER A 122 -0.90 3.38 -13.46
N LYS A 123 -1.56 2.81 -12.45
CA LYS A 123 -2.97 2.40 -12.52
C LYS A 123 -3.81 3.12 -11.47
N VAL A 124 -3.35 4.28 -11.00
CA VAL A 124 -4.04 5.04 -9.95
C VAL A 124 -5.45 5.47 -10.34
N TRP A 125 -5.66 5.87 -11.59
CA TRP A 125 -6.97 6.25 -12.09
C TRP A 125 -7.90 5.05 -12.26
N THR A 126 -7.38 3.94 -12.77
CA THR A 126 -8.11 2.66 -12.84
C THR A 126 -8.50 2.18 -11.44
N GLN A 127 -7.58 2.28 -10.47
CA GLN A 127 -7.85 1.94 -9.06
C GLN A 127 -8.97 2.81 -8.48
N ALA A 128 -8.95 4.12 -8.73
CA ALA A 128 -9.99 5.04 -8.27
C ALA A 128 -11.36 4.72 -8.90
N SER A 129 -11.40 4.45 -10.20
CA SER A 129 -12.61 4.06 -10.93
C SER A 129 -13.18 2.72 -10.46
N ASN A 130 -12.31 1.73 -10.22
CA ASN A 130 -12.73 0.40 -9.75
C ASN A 130 -13.46 0.44 -8.41
N ARG A 131 -13.22 1.45 -7.59
CA ARG A 131 -13.95 1.64 -6.33
C ARG A 131 -15.47 1.69 -6.55
N VAL A 132 -15.92 2.37 -7.60
CA VAL A 132 -17.37 2.48 -7.92
C VAL A 132 -17.93 1.10 -8.21
N HIS A 133 -17.27 0.33 -9.07
CA HIS A 133 -17.75 -0.99 -9.48
C HIS A 133 -17.76 -1.98 -8.31
N VAL A 134 -16.70 -2.02 -7.52
CA VAL A 134 -16.60 -2.91 -6.36
C VAL A 134 -17.65 -2.57 -5.29
N GLN A 135 -17.84 -1.28 -4.99
CA GLN A 135 -18.85 -0.86 -4.00
C GLN A 135 -20.26 -1.18 -4.48
N LYS A 136 -20.59 -0.96 -5.76
CA LYS A 136 -21.88 -1.37 -6.34
C LYS A 136 -22.11 -2.87 -6.19
N SER A 137 -21.13 -3.70 -6.50
CA SER A 137 -21.22 -5.16 -6.37
C SER A 137 -21.45 -5.59 -4.92
N ILE A 138 -20.74 -4.96 -3.96
CA ILE A 138 -20.95 -5.25 -2.54
C ILE A 138 -22.36 -4.87 -2.09
N LEU A 139 -22.86 -3.70 -2.51
CA LEU A 139 -24.23 -3.26 -2.18
C LEU A 139 -25.27 -4.24 -2.73
N LEU A 140 -25.14 -4.64 -3.99
CA LEU A 140 -26.04 -5.62 -4.60
C LEU A 140 -26.02 -6.95 -3.85
N TYR A 141 -24.82 -7.47 -3.53
CA TYR A 141 -24.68 -8.69 -2.74
C TYR A 141 -25.37 -8.59 -1.37
N CYS A 142 -25.19 -7.47 -0.68
CA CYS A 142 -25.84 -7.26 0.62
C CYS A 142 -27.38 -7.19 0.49
N LEU A 143 -27.90 -6.51 -0.53
CA LEU A 143 -29.34 -6.41 -0.77
C LEU A 143 -29.96 -7.77 -1.13
N GLU A 144 -29.28 -8.59 -1.92
CA GLU A 144 -29.73 -9.95 -2.25
C GLU A 144 -29.74 -10.88 -1.04
N LYS A 145 -28.84 -10.67 -0.07
CA LYS A 145 -28.79 -11.45 1.17
C LYS A 145 -29.83 -11.03 2.21
N LEU A 146 -30.43 -9.85 2.05
CA LEU A 146 -31.49 -9.33 2.93
C LEU A 146 -32.89 -9.72 2.44
N ARG A 147 -33.00 -10.38 1.29
CA ARG A 147 -34.25 -11.00 0.77
C ARG A 147 -34.29 -12.47 1.18
#